data_6bf46507309642d9c1b9ce8164ff6c20
#
_entry.id   6bf46507309642d9c1b9ce8164ff6c20
#
_cell.length_a   1.000
_cell.length_b   1.000
_cell.length_c   1.000
_cell.angle_alpha   90.00
_cell.angle_beta   90.00
_cell.angle_gamma   90.00
#
_symmetry.space_group_name_H-M   'P 1'
#
loop_
_entity.id
_entity.type
_entity.pdbx_description
1 polymer ?
#
loop_
_entity_poly.entity_id
_entity_poly.type
_entity_poly.pdbx_seq_one_letter_code
_entity_poly.pdbx_strand_id
1 'polypeptide(L)'
;VYDKGFGTHSDKDTTTVRSSDLFDLASLTKTTATLLAVMKLYDEGKIKLDDKVSAYLPFLRNGNKRSITIRELLFHESGLPPYIRFYLDIIDPNSVHGPYSQSWVDEWHRTQVSEHSYYCSDFKFRKGMVSDKNTPVYTLHMADGMWLNKSFKNSILQRIAKCELDGKRYVYSDLGFVLLQQVVEKVTELPMDLYLAREFYAPMGLQRTMFLPLTKFTKAEIMPTASNDFLRRQDICGYVHDETAACMGGVSGNAGLFS
;
A
#
# COMPACT_ATOMS: atom_id res chain seq x y z
N VAL A 1 14.31 3.95 -27.21
CA VAL A 1 13.38 4.20 -26.08
C VAL A 1 12.92 5.65 -26.21
N TYR A 2 11.63 5.91 -26.14
CA TYR A 2 11.06 7.25 -26.14
C TYR A 2 10.81 7.65 -24.69
N ASP A 3 11.42 8.75 -24.26
CA ASP A 3 11.30 9.28 -22.90
C ASP A 3 11.10 10.79 -22.97
N LYS A 4 9.90 11.27 -22.65
CA LYS A 4 9.55 12.69 -22.66
C LYS A 4 8.42 12.96 -21.69
N GLY A 5 8.59 13.97 -20.83
CA GLY A 5 7.52 14.50 -19.98
C GLY A 5 6.49 15.31 -20.79
N PHE A 6 5.22 15.20 -20.43
CA PHE A 6 4.11 15.96 -21.00
C PHE A 6 3.23 16.52 -19.88
N GLY A 7 2.67 17.70 -20.09
CA GLY A 7 1.74 18.32 -19.15
C GLY A 7 2.43 18.96 -17.94
N THR A 8 1.68 19.11 -16.88
CA THR A 8 2.07 19.79 -15.64
C THR A 8 1.82 18.89 -14.44
N HIS A 9 2.44 19.20 -13.29
CA HIS A 9 2.33 18.42 -12.06
C HIS A 9 0.89 18.32 -11.56
N SER A 10 0.08 19.38 -11.70
CA SER A 10 -1.37 19.34 -11.41
C SER A 10 -2.08 20.53 -12.08
N ASP A 11 -3.39 20.59 -11.93
CA ASP A 11 -4.19 21.76 -12.39
C ASP A 11 -3.82 23.04 -11.63
N LYS A 12 -3.25 22.92 -10.43
CA LYS A 12 -2.85 24.04 -9.56
C LYS A 12 -1.35 24.34 -9.65
N ASP A 13 -0.53 23.38 -10.08
CA ASP A 13 0.91 23.47 -10.21
C ASP A 13 1.32 23.35 -11.68
N THR A 14 1.67 24.48 -12.28
CA THR A 14 2.07 24.58 -13.69
C THR A 14 3.50 24.10 -13.98
N THR A 15 4.21 23.55 -13.00
CA THR A 15 5.52 22.94 -13.19
C THR A 15 5.43 21.85 -14.26
N THR A 16 6.24 21.97 -15.31
CA THR A 16 6.26 20.98 -16.40
C THR A 16 6.80 19.64 -15.92
N VAL A 17 6.13 18.56 -16.29
CA VAL A 17 6.58 17.18 -16.02
C VAL A 17 7.92 16.92 -16.70
N ARG A 18 8.88 16.38 -15.96
CA ARG A 18 10.20 15.98 -16.46
C ARG A 18 10.29 14.46 -16.50
N SER A 19 11.08 13.93 -17.39
CA SER A 19 11.39 12.49 -17.43
C SER A 19 12.13 12.00 -16.17
N SER A 20 12.68 12.93 -15.39
CA SER A 20 13.31 12.63 -14.10
C SER A 20 12.37 12.70 -12.90
N ASP A 21 11.11 13.08 -13.06
CA ASP A 21 10.17 13.14 -11.96
C ASP A 21 9.78 11.72 -11.53
N LEU A 22 9.62 11.53 -10.21
CA LEU A 22 9.24 10.25 -9.61
C LEU A 22 7.73 10.11 -9.60
N PHE A 23 7.26 8.94 -10.00
CA PHE A 23 5.85 8.58 -9.99
C PHE A 23 5.56 7.47 -8.97
N ASP A 24 4.42 7.55 -8.30
CA ASP A 24 3.87 6.39 -7.59
C ASP A 24 3.51 5.32 -8.61
N LEU A 25 4.17 4.18 -8.56
CA LEU A 25 3.98 3.08 -9.49
C LEU A 25 2.74 2.24 -9.18
N ALA A 26 2.02 2.54 -8.10
CA ALA A 26 0.82 1.83 -7.69
C ALA A 26 1.03 0.30 -7.74
N SER A 27 0.15 -0.44 -8.39
CA SER A 27 0.23 -1.90 -8.48
C SER A 27 1.40 -2.46 -9.29
N LEU A 28 2.13 -1.63 -10.07
CA LEU A 28 3.39 -2.09 -10.65
C LEU A 28 4.41 -2.49 -9.57
N THR A 29 4.24 -2.01 -8.34
CA THR A 29 5.00 -2.48 -7.16
C THR A 29 4.98 -4.01 -7.04
N LYS A 30 3.86 -4.66 -7.35
CA LYS A 30 3.74 -6.12 -7.29
C LYS A 30 4.77 -6.82 -8.16
N THR A 31 4.99 -6.32 -9.37
CA THR A 31 5.89 -6.94 -10.37
C THR A 31 7.33 -6.44 -10.24
N THR A 32 7.51 -5.15 -9.94
CA THR A 32 8.84 -4.51 -9.92
C THR A 32 9.50 -4.52 -8.54
N ALA A 33 8.79 -4.99 -7.52
CA ALA A 33 9.31 -5.14 -6.17
C ALA A 33 9.04 -6.55 -5.61
N THR A 34 7.79 -6.85 -5.25
CA THR A 34 7.46 -8.07 -4.51
C THR A 34 7.76 -9.34 -5.29
N LEU A 35 7.40 -9.40 -6.58
CA LEU A 35 7.70 -10.53 -7.44
C LEU A 35 9.22 -10.75 -7.57
N LEU A 36 10.00 -9.69 -7.77
CA LEU A 36 11.47 -9.79 -7.85
C LEU A 36 12.05 -10.39 -6.57
N ALA A 37 11.59 -9.93 -5.40
CA ALA A 37 12.04 -10.47 -4.11
C ALA A 37 11.69 -11.97 -3.99
N VAL A 38 10.47 -12.36 -4.35
CA VAL A 38 10.03 -13.77 -4.31
C VAL A 38 10.83 -14.62 -5.31
N MET A 39 11.07 -14.14 -6.53
CA MET A 39 11.87 -14.83 -7.54
C MET A 39 13.29 -15.09 -7.06
N LYS A 40 13.93 -14.11 -6.45
CA LYS A 40 15.29 -14.26 -5.91
C LYS A 40 15.33 -15.28 -4.78
N LEU A 41 14.36 -15.23 -3.85
CA LEU A 41 14.28 -16.21 -2.76
C LEU A 41 14.01 -17.64 -3.29
N TYR A 42 13.24 -17.76 -4.37
CA TYR A 42 13.00 -19.04 -5.04
C TYR A 42 14.29 -19.55 -5.70
N ASP A 43 15.00 -18.72 -6.45
CA ASP A 43 16.27 -19.06 -7.11
C ASP A 43 17.34 -19.48 -6.09
N GLU A 44 17.40 -18.81 -4.94
CA GLU A 44 18.29 -19.16 -3.82
C GLU A 44 17.83 -20.41 -3.03
N GLY A 45 16.72 -21.03 -3.41
CA GLY A 45 16.18 -22.22 -2.73
C GLY A 45 15.63 -21.96 -1.33
N LYS A 46 15.44 -20.69 -0.94
CA LYS A 46 14.93 -20.29 0.38
C LYS A 46 13.43 -20.47 0.54
N ILE A 47 12.71 -20.49 -0.58
CA ILE A 47 11.26 -20.76 -0.65
C ILE A 47 10.97 -21.65 -1.85
N LYS A 48 9.82 -22.35 -1.80
CA LYS A 48 9.26 -23.09 -2.95
C LYS A 48 7.88 -22.55 -3.25
N LEU A 49 7.48 -22.56 -4.52
CA LEU A 49 6.17 -22.04 -4.91
C LEU A 49 5.00 -22.78 -4.24
N ASP A 50 5.17 -24.07 -3.97
CA ASP A 50 4.15 -24.91 -3.34
C ASP A 50 4.24 -24.94 -1.80
N ASP A 51 5.17 -24.18 -1.22
CA ASP A 51 5.21 -24.00 0.22
C ASP A 51 3.96 -23.27 0.71
N LYS A 52 3.43 -23.74 1.85
CA LYS A 52 2.31 -23.07 2.52
C LYS A 52 2.80 -21.77 3.13
N VAL A 53 2.10 -20.68 2.86
CA VAL A 53 2.39 -19.36 3.44
C VAL A 53 2.38 -19.42 4.98
N SER A 54 1.53 -20.28 5.55
CA SER A 54 1.46 -20.52 7.01
C SER A 54 2.72 -21.15 7.61
N ALA A 55 3.63 -21.69 6.80
CA ALA A 55 4.94 -22.15 7.28
C ALA A 55 5.81 -20.96 7.71
N TYR A 56 5.74 -19.88 6.95
CA TYR A 56 6.48 -18.63 7.20
C TYR A 56 5.72 -17.68 8.13
N LEU A 57 4.38 -17.65 8.04
CA LEU A 57 3.50 -16.74 8.77
C LEU A 57 2.63 -17.52 9.78
N PRO A 58 3.11 -17.75 11.04
CA PRO A 58 2.43 -18.60 12.01
C PRO A 58 0.99 -18.17 12.34
N PHE A 59 0.65 -16.88 12.21
CA PHE A 59 -0.70 -16.38 12.48
C PHE A 59 -1.77 -16.91 11.50
N LEU A 60 -1.37 -17.54 10.40
CA LEU A 60 -2.27 -18.18 9.41
C LEU A 60 -2.51 -19.68 9.67
N ARG A 61 -1.81 -20.30 10.64
CA ARG A 61 -1.85 -21.77 10.86
C ARG A 61 -3.20 -22.29 11.31
N ASN A 62 -3.93 -21.50 12.10
CA ASN A 62 -5.17 -21.94 12.76
C ASN A 62 -6.43 -21.45 12.03
N GLY A 63 -6.35 -21.06 10.77
CA GLY A 63 -7.48 -20.51 10.01
C GLY A 63 -7.67 -21.16 8.65
N ASN A 64 -8.63 -20.63 7.90
CA ASN A 64 -8.96 -21.08 6.55
C ASN A 64 -7.83 -20.79 5.53
N LYS A 65 -6.78 -20.01 5.90
CA LYS A 65 -5.63 -19.70 5.06
C LYS A 65 -4.45 -20.65 5.24
N ARG A 66 -4.55 -21.65 6.12
CA ARG A 66 -3.43 -22.57 6.44
C ARG A 66 -2.85 -23.31 5.24
N SER A 67 -3.66 -23.52 4.21
CA SER A 67 -3.30 -24.29 3.01
C SER A 67 -2.92 -23.44 1.81
N ILE A 68 -3.04 -22.11 1.90
CA ILE A 68 -2.67 -21.21 0.81
C ILE A 68 -1.18 -21.32 0.55
N THR A 69 -0.80 -21.47 -0.73
CA THR A 69 0.58 -21.55 -1.17
C THR A 69 1.10 -20.21 -1.71
N ILE A 70 2.43 -20.08 -1.81
CA ILE A 70 3.07 -18.90 -2.44
C ILE A 70 2.61 -18.79 -3.89
N ARG A 71 2.51 -19.90 -4.63
CA ARG A 71 1.99 -19.96 -6.00
C ARG A 71 0.60 -19.34 -6.09
N GLU A 72 -0.33 -19.75 -5.25
CA GLU A 72 -1.71 -19.24 -5.25
C GLU A 72 -1.80 -17.73 -4.96
N LEU A 73 -0.90 -17.19 -4.14
CA LEU A 73 -0.83 -15.74 -3.94
C LEU A 73 -0.32 -15.01 -5.18
N LEU A 74 0.76 -15.50 -5.80
CA LEU A 74 1.35 -14.90 -7.00
C LEU A 74 0.39 -14.90 -8.19
N PHE A 75 -0.39 -15.99 -8.36
CA PHE A 75 -1.35 -16.12 -9.45
C PHE A 75 -2.73 -15.57 -9.14
N HIS A 76 -2.94 -14.96 -7.97
CA HIS A 76 -4.23 -14.45 -7.52
C HIS A 76 -5.34 -15.54 -7.46
N GLU A 77 -4.96 -16.77 -7.10
CA GLU A 77 -5.86 -17.94 -7.05
C GLU A 77 -6.11 -18.43 -5.61
N SER A 78 -5.72 -17.64 -4.63
CA SER A 78 -5.78 -18.02 -3.21
C SER A 78 -7.20 -18.00 -2.61
N GLY A 79 -8.17 -17.40 -3.30
CA GLY A 79 -9.52 -17.14 -2.79
C GLY A 79 -9.61 -15.93 -1.86
N LEU A 80 -8.53 -15.18 -1.68
CA LEU A 80 -8.59 -13.91 -0.94
C LEU A 80 -9.45 -12.89 -1.69
N PRO A 81 -10.24 -12.06 -0.98
CA PRO A 81 -10.98 -10.98 -1.63
C PRO A 81 -10.03 -9.98 -2.31
N PRO A 82 -10.50 -9.20 -3.29
CA PRO A 82 -9.69 -8.20 -4.00
C PRO A 82 -8.97 -7.24 -3.06
N TYR A 83 -9.71 -6.66 -2.10
CA TYR A 83 -9.20 -5.74 -1.09
C TYR A 83 -10.10 -5.74 0.15
N ILE A 84 -9.61 -5.16 1.23
CA ILE A 84 -10.37 -4.86 2.45
C ILE A 84 -10.14 -3.37 2.75
N ARG A 85 -11.21 -2.62 3.02
CA ARG A 85 -11.12 -1.21 3.39
C ARG A 85 -10.61 -1.07 4.83
N PHE A 86 -9.32 -1.34 5.06
CA PHE A 86 -8.72 -1.28 6.40
C PHE A 86 -8.81 0.10 7.02
N TYR A 87 -8.75 1.15 6.21
CA TYR A 87 -8.85 2.54 6.67
C TYR A 87 -10.16 2.85 7.39
N LEU A 88 -11.23 2.09 7.17
CA LEU A 88 -12.47 2.26 7.94
C LEU A 88 -12.27 1.94 9.42
N ASP A 89 -11.30 1.12 9.77
CA ASP A 89 -11.03 0.76 11.16
C ASP A 89 -10.35 1.89 11.95
N ILE A 90 -9.76 2.87 11.27
CA ILE A 90 -9.20 4.05 11.93
C ILE A 90 -10.20 5.20 12.05
N ILE A 91 -11.34 5.11 11.39
CA ILE A 91 -12.41 6.11 11.44
C ILE A 91 -13.37 5.79 12.58
N ASP A 92 -13.79 6.81 13.32
CA ASP A 92 -14.86 6.68 14.31
C ASP A 92 -16.21 6.60 13.59
N PRO A 93 -16.89 5.44 13.62
CA PRO A 93 -18.15 5.27 12.91
C PRO A 93 -19.26 6.19 13.42
N ASN A 94 -19.19 6.64 14.68
CA ASN A 94 -20.16 7.57 15.25
C ASN A 94 -19.98 9.01 14.75
N SER A 95 -18.89 9.27 14.03
CA SER A 95 -18.61 10.60 13.46
C SER A 95 -18.98 10.69 11.97
N VAL A 96 -19.42 9.59 11.36
CA VAL A 96 -19.80 9.55 9.94
C VAL A 96 -21.28 9.85 9.82
N HIS A 97 -21.62 10.81 8.96
CA HIS A 97 -23.01 11.16 8.67
C HIS A 97 -23.54 10.32 7.50
N GLY A 98 -24.48 9.40 7.78
CA GLY A 98 -25.02 8.48 6.79
C GLY A 98 -24.05 7.38 6.36
N PRO A 99 -24.13 6.88 5.11
CA PRO A 99 -23.17 5.93 4.57
C PRO A 99 -21.81 6.60 4.39
N TYR A 100 -20.72 5.82 4.42
CA TYR A 100 -19.39 6.38 4.23
C TYR A 100 -19.15 6.94 2.83
N SER A 101 -19.81 6.36 1.82
CA SER A 101 -19.81 6.84 0.44
C SER A 101 -21.20 6.66 -0.19
N GLN A 102 -21.54 7.55 -1.12
CA GLN A 102 -22.79 7.53 -1.88
C GLN A 102 -22.58 8.06 -3.31
N SER A 103 -23.61 7.93 -4.17
CA SER A 103 -23.52 8.31 -5.58
C SER A 103 -23.96 9.75 -5.90
N TRP A 104 -24.33 10.53 -4.90
CA TRP A 104 -24.74 11.92 -5.05
C TRP A 104 -24.03 12.80 -4.02
N VAL A 105 -23.89 14.10 -4.32
CA VAL A 105 -23.33 15.10 -3.41
C VAL A 105 -24.41 15.59 -2.45
N ASP A 106 -24.04 15.79 -1.18
CA ASP A 106 -24.83 16.46 -0.17
C ASP A 106 -23.94 17.32 0.76
N GLU A 107 -24.46 17.80 1.87
CA GLU A 107 -23.69 18.62 2.81
C GLU A 107 -22.54 17.88 3.50
N TRP A 108 -22.60 16.55 3.59
CA TRP A 108 -21.59 15.67 4.24
C TRP A 108 -20.67 14.97 3.26
N HIS A 109 -21.18 14.65 2.05
CA HIS A 109 -20.47 13.88 1.01
C HIS A 109 -20.04 14.82 -0.12
N ARG A 110 -18.94 15.55 0.10
CA ARG A 110 -18.41 16.57 -0.83
C ARG A 110 -17.14 16.15 -1.55
N THR A 111 -16.43 15.15 -1.02
CA THR A 111 -15.18 14.69 -1.64
C THR A 111 -15.50 13.69 -2.73
N GLN A 112 -15.41 14.16 -3.98
CA GLN A 112 -15.60 13.29 -5.15
C GLN A 112 -14.34 12.42 -5.36
N VAL A 113 -14.54 11.11 -5.45
CA VAL A 113 -13.47 10.11 -5.65
C VAL A 113 -13.57 9.47 -7.03
N SER A 114 -14.76 9.41 -7.60
CA SER A 114 -15.00 9.00 -8.98
C SER A 114 -16.22 9.72 -9.54
N GLU A 115 -16.54 9.53 -10.81
CA GLU A 115 -17.65 10.19 -11.50
C GLU A 115 -18.98 10.10 -10.72
N HIS A 116 -19.21 8.96 -10.03
CA HIS A 116 -20.43 8.71 -9.28
C HIS A 116 -20.16 8.25 -7.84
N SER A 117 -19.09 8.74 -7.20
CA SER A 117 -18.78 8.35 -5.83
C SER A 117 -18.29 9.55 -5.02
N TYR A 118 -19.04 9.87 -3.97
CA TYR A 118 -18.76 10.95 -3.02
C TYR A 118 -18.57 10.36 -1.63
N TYR A 119 -17.50 10.77 -0.93
CA TYR A 119 -17.17 10.30 0.41
C TYR A 119 -17.51 11.34 1.47
N CYS A 120 -17.91 10.84 2.64
CA CYS A 120 -18.06 11.67 3.82
C CYS A 120 -16.69 12.23 4.22
N SER A 121 -16.55 13.55 4.28
CA SER A 121 -15.28 14.23 4.57
C SER A 121 -15.15 14.69 6.02
N ASP A 122 -16.24 14.70 6.79
CA ASP A 122 -16.29 15.29 8.14
C ASP A 122 -16.09 14.26 9.26
N PHE A 123 -15.72 13.03 8.93
CA PHE A 123 -15.45 12.00 9.92
C PHE A 123 -14.29 12.37 10.85
N LYS A 124 -14.26 11.77 12.04
CA LYS A 124 -13.14 11.84 12.98
C LYS A 124 -12.39 10.51 13.00
N PHE A 125 -11.10 10.58 13.26
CA PHE A 125 -10.33 9.36 13.53
C PHE A 125 -10.63 8.85 14.94
N ARG A 126 -10.61 7.53 15.12
CA ARG A 126 -10.71 6.92 16.45
C ARG A 126 -9.58 7.43 17.34
N LYS A 127 -9.88 7.68 18.59
CA LYS A 127 -8.89 8.10 19.59
C LYS A 127 -7.70 7.11 19.62
N GLY A 128 -6.49 7.63 19.56
CA GLY A 128 -5.27 6.84 19.63
C GLY A 128 -4.84 6.19 18.31
N MET A 129 -5.53 6.45 17.19
CA MET A 129 -5.15 5.89 15.89
C MET A 129 -4.25 6.80 15.09
N VAL A 130 -4.50 8.10 15.07
CA VAL A 130 -3.76 9.08 14.26
C VAL A 130 -3.20 10.19 15.14
N SER A 131 -2.01 10.68 14.80
CA SER A 131 -1.30 11.81 15.41
C SER A 131 -0.78 12.75 14.33
N ASP A 132 -0.64 14.02 14.65
CA ASP A 132 0.02 15.03 13.82
C ASP A 132 1.56 14.99 13.94
N LYS A 133 2.09 14.16 14.84
CA LYS A 133 3.53 14.06 15.12
C LYS A 133 4.01 12.61 15.09
N ASN A 134 5.26 12.46 14.63
CA ASN A 134 5.99 11.21 14.79
C ASN A 134 6.34 11.01 16.27
N THR A 135 6.02 9.85 16.79
CA THR A 135 6.39 9.43 18.16
C THR A 135 6.69 7.93 18.15
N PRO A 136 7.24 7.35 19.23
CA PRO A 136 7.48 5.90 19.30
C PRO A 136 6.23 5.02 19.11
N VAL A 137 5.02 5.58 19.22
CA VAL A 137 3.74 4.91 19.00
C VAL A 137 3.20 5.15 17.59
N TYR A 138 3.32 6.37 17.08
CA TYR A 138 2.81 6.81 15.78
C TYR A 138 3.96 6.94 14.80
N THR A 139 4.29 5.85 14.10
CA THR A 139 5.47 5.78 13.21
C THR A 139 5.11 5.55 11.75
N LEU A 140 3.86 5.21 11.42
CA LEU A 140 3.44 4.98 10.05
C LEU A 140 3.06 6.30 9.40
N HIS A 141 3.93 6.83 8.56
CA HIS A 141 3.77 8.15 7.93
C HIS A 141 2.87 8.04 6.71
N MET A 142 1.64 8.53 6.82
CA MET A 142 0.62 8.41 5.77
C MET A 142 0.53 9.64 4.85
N ALA A 143 0.83 10.81 5.38
CA ALA A 143 0.78 12.11 4.69
C ALA A 143 1.43 13.19 5.58
N ASP A 144 1.52 14.43 5.10
CA ASP A 144 2.04 15.54 5.89
C ASP A 144 1.24 15.71 7.19
N GLY A 145 1.95 15.74 8.32
CA GLY A 145 1.31 15.86 9.63
C GLY A 145 0.32 14.73 9.95
N MET A 146 0.47 13.55 9.32
CA MET A 146 -0.43 12.43 9.58
C MET A 146 0.35 11.13 9.80
N TRP A 147 0.38 10.70 11.04
CA TRP A 147 1.09 9.50 11.49
C TRP A 147 0.09 8.51 12.12
N LEU A 148 0.08 7.29 11.62
CA LEU A 148 -0.78 6.22 12.13
C LEU A 148 -0.04 5.41 13.21
N ASN A 149 -0.80 4.92 14.17
CA ASN A 149 -0.30 4.04 15.22
C ASN A 149 0.30 2.76 14.60
N LYS A 150 1.53 2.45 14.96
CA LYS A 150 2.29 1.30 14.41
C LYS A 150 1.62 -0.06 14.61
N SER A 151 0.78 -0.20 15.65
CA SER A 151 0.04 -1.44 15.91
C SER A 151 -0.96 -1.77 14.81
N PHE A 152 -1.32 -0.78 13.97
CA PHE A 152 -2.30 -0.98 12.91
C PHE A 152 -1.83 -1.95 11.82
N LYS A 153 -0.52 -2.06 11.56
CA LYS A 153 0.01 -3.13 10.69
C LYS A 153 -0.45 -4.52 11.13
N ASN A 154 -0.36 -4.79 12.43
CA ASN A 154 -0.81 -6.06 12.96
C ASN A 154 -2.34 -6.24 12.81
N SER A 155 -3.11 -5.18 12.99
CA SER A 155 -4.58 -5.21 12.77
C SER A 155 -4.93 -5.58 11.32
N ILE A 156 -4.20 -5.04 10.33
CA ILE A 156 -4.34 -5.41 8.92
C ILE A 156 -4.10 -6.91 8.74
N LEU A 157 -2.97 -7.44 9.23
CA LEU A 157 -2.62 -8.86 9.11
C LEU A 157 -3.64 -9.77 9.79
N GLN A 158 -4.13 -9.40 10.96
CA GLN A 158 -5.18 -10.14 11.67
C GLN A 158 -6.51 -10.12 10.91
N ARG A 159 -6.89 -9.02 10.27
CA ARG A 159 -8.07 -8.95 9.42
C ARG A 159 -7.94 -9.82 8.17
N ILE A 160 -6.76 -9.82 7.54
CA ILE A 160 -6.49 -10.75 6.42
C ILE A 160 -6.60 -12.19 6.91
N ALA A 161 -6.05 -12.53 8.07
CA ALA A 161 -6.12 -13.88 8.63
C ALA A 161 -7.56 -14.36 8.89
N LYS A 162 -8.47 -13.45 9.21
CA LYS A 162 -9.87 -13.74 9.59
C LYS A 162 -10.88 -13.58 8.45
N CYS A 163 -10.53 -12.95 7.32
CA CYS A 163 -11.50 -12.74 6.24
C CYS A 163 -11.93 -14.08 5.63
N GLU A 164 -13.12 -14.11 5.04
CA GLU A 164 -13.60 -15.28 4.31
C GLU A 164 -12.83 -15.45 3.00
N LEU A 165 -12.78 -16.67 2.49
CA LEU A 165 -12.24 -17.00 1.18
C LEU A 165 -13.39 -17.24 0.21
N ASP A 166 -13.27 -16.69 -1.01
CA ASP A 166 -14.28 -16.82 -2.08
C ASP A 166 -13.85 -17.88 -3.13
N GLY A 167 -13.53 -19.09 -2.67
CA GLY A 167 -13.12 -20.20 -3.54
C GLY A 167 -11.79 -19.96 -4.25
N LYS A 168 -11.18 -21.04 -4.74
CA LYS A 168 -9.89 -20.97 -5.48
C LYS A 168 -10.16 -20.73 -6.96
N ARG A 169 -10.13 -19.48 -7.37
CA ARG A 169 -10.23 -19.01 -8.75
C ARG A 169 -9.41 -17.76 -8.91
N TYR A 170 -9.11 -17.36 -10.13
CA TYR A 170 -8.45 -16.09 -10.39
C TYR A 170 -9.33 -14.92 -9.94
N VAL A 171 -8.86 -14.21 -8.92
CA VAL A 171 -9.42 -12.94 -8.43
C VAL A 171 -8.25 -12.06 -8.06
N TYR A 172 -8.01 -11.01 -8.82
CA TYR A 172 -6.95 -10.05 -8.50
C TYR A 172 -7.09 -9.55 -7.07
N SER A 173 -6.07 -9.78 -6.24
CA SER A 173 -6.11 -9.47 -4.81
C SER A 173 -4.83 -8.78 -4.37
N ASP A 174 -4.97 -7.63 -3.75
CA ASP A 174 -3.88 -6.90 -3.09
C ASP A 174 -3.40 -7.63 -1.83
N LEU A 175 -4.32 -8.31 -1.14
CA LEU A 175 -4.04 -8.96 0.13
C LEU A 175 -2.99 -10.07 0.01
N GLY A 176 -2.97 -10.76 -1.13
CA GLY A 176 -1.96 -11.78 -1.43
C GLY A 176 -0.56 -11.18 -1.43
N PHE A 177 -0.39 -10.00 -1.99
CA PHE A 177 0.91 -9.33 -2.07
C PHE A 177 1.33 -8.69 -0.74
N VAL A 178 0.38 -8.26 0.09
CA VAL A 178 0.67 -7.90 1.49
C VAL A 178 1.23 -9.11 2.25
N LEU A 179 0.66 -10.31 2.06
CA LEU A 179 1.18 -11.53 2.69
C LEU A 179 2.55 -11.94 2.11
N LEU A 180 2.77 -11.82 0.80
CA LEU A 180 4.06 -12.10 0.18
C LEU A 180 5.17 -11.18 0.71
N GLN A 181 4.89 -9.89 0.93
CA GLN A 181 5.83 -9.01 1.63
C GLN A 181 6.23 -9.59 3.00
N GLN A 182 5.25 -10.03 3.79
CA GLN A 182 5.54 -10.60 5.12
C GLN A 182 6.38 -11.88 5.02
N VAL A 183 6.18 -12.70 3.97
CA VAL A 183 7.04 -13.87 3.70
C VAL A 183 8.46 -13.42 3.38
N VAL A 184 8.64 -12.45 2.49
CA VAL A 184 9.96 -11.89 2.14
C VAL A 184 10.66 -11.38 3.39
N GLU A 185 10.01 -10.52 4.17
CA GLU A 185 10.58 -9.95 5.41
C GLU A 185 10.91 -11.05 6.44
N LYS A 186 10.09 -12.10 6.53
CA LYS A 186 10.34 -13.23 7.44
C LYS A 186 11.54 -14.06 7.03
N VAL A 187 11.74 -14.30 5.73
CA VAL A 187 12.82 -15.16 5.21
C VAL A 187 14.14 -14.40 5.16
N THR A 188 14.11 -13.11 4.87
CA THR A 188 15.30 -12.27 4.74
C THR A 188 15.75 -11.63 6.04
N GLU A 189 14.83 -11.55 7.03
CA GLU A 189 14.98 -10.81 8.29
C GLU A 189 15.27 -9.30 8.07
N LEU A 190 14.87 -8.78 6.90
CA LEU A 190 15.01 -7.38 6.52
C LEU A 190 13.66 -6.80 6.10
N PRO A 191 13.41 -5.51 6.34
CA PRO A 191 12.33 -4.79 5.67
C PRO A 191 12.45 -4.92 4.15
N MET A 192 11.30 -5.07 3.47
CA MET A 192 11.29 -5.36 2.03
C MET A 192 11.95 -4.25 1.20
N ASP A 193 11.77 -2.99 1.57
CA ASP A 193 12.41 -1.85 0.90
C ASP A 193 13.95 -1.93 0.97
N LEU A 194 14.50 -2.25 2.14
CA LEU A 194 15.94 -2.41 2.33
C LEU A 194 16.48 -3.65 1.57
N TYR A 195 15.74 -4.75 1.58
CA TYR A 195 16.11 -5.94 0.85
C TYR A 195 16.19 -5.67 -0.66
N LEU A 196 15.16 -5.04 -1.23
CA LEU A 196 15.11 -4.70 -2.65
C LEU A 196 16.18 -3.68 -3.05
N ALA A 197 16.40 -2.67 -2.22
CA ALA A 197 17.46 -1.69 -2.47
C ALA A 197 18.84 -2.36 -2.54
N ARG A 198 19.14 -3.29 -1.62
CA ARG A 198 20.40 -4.01 -1.57
C ARG A 198 20.59 -5.00 -2.71
N GLU A 199 19.56 -5.81 -3.00
CA GLU A 199 19.68 -6.95 -3.90
C GLU A 199 19.44 -6.61 -5.37
N PHE A 200 18.70 -5.52 -5.64
CA PHE A 200 18.31 -5.17 -7.02
C PHE A 200 18.65 -3.72 -7.37
N TYR A 201 18.07 -2.75 -6.67
CA TYR A 201 18.09 -1.38 -7.16
C TYR A 201 19.48 -0.75 -7.14
N ALA A 202 20.25 -0.93 -6.07
CA ALA A 202 21.62 -0.42 -6.00
C ALA A 202 22.57 -1.13 -6.98
N PRO A 203 22.60 -2.48 -7.08
CA PRO A 203 23.43 -3.17 -8.09
C PRO A 203 23.09 -2.81 -9.53
N MET A 204 21.82 -2.52 -9.83
CA MET A 204 21.37 -2.09 -11.16
C MET A 204 21.57 -0.60 -11.42
N GLY A 205 22.08 0.18 -10.46
CA GLY A 205 22.23 1.62 -10.58
C GLY A 205 20.93 2.41 -10.58
N LEU A 206 19.82 1.83 -10.11
CA LEU A 206 18.50 2.47 -10.07
C LEU A 206 18.41 3.45 -8.90
N GLN A 207 18.96 4.65 -9.09
CA GLN A 207 19.06 5.67 -8.05
C GLN A 207 17.73 6.32 -7.68
N ARG A 208 16.72 6.18 -8.55
CA ARG A 208 15.41 6.84 -8.41
C ARG A 208 14.25 5.85 -8.17
N THR A 209 14.51 4.55 -8.11
CA THR A 209 13.50 3.52 -7.79
C THR A 209 13.59 3.17 -6.31
N MET A 210 12.54 3.49 -5.54
CA MET A 210 12.55 3.27 -4.09
C MET A 210 11.16 3.40 -3.47
N PHE A 211 11.01 2.84 -2.29
CA PHE A 211 9.92 3.19 -1.37
C PHE A 211 10.27 4.46 -0.60
N LEU A 212 9.25 5.14 -0.06
CA LEU A 212 9.42 6.31 0.81
C LEU A 212 10.32 7.40 0.19
N PRO A 213 9.98 7.91 -1.00
CA PRO A 213 10.87 8.78 -1.79
C PRO A 213 11.25 10.09 -1.05
N LEU A 214 10.40 10.59 -0.14
CA LEU A 214 10.70 11.79 0.67
C LEU A 214 11.88 11.64 1.63
N THR A 215 12.42 10.43 1.79
CA THR A 215 13.68 10.20 2.53
C THR A 215 14.91 10.68 1.75
N LYS A 216 14.78 10.86 0.43
CA LYS A 216 15.89 11.23 -0.46
C LYS A 216 15.55 12.39 -1.40
N PHE A 217 14.32 12.54 -1.80
CA PHE A 217 13.85 13.51 -2.78
C PHE A 217 12.90 14.53 -2.16
N THR A 218 12.83 15.70 -2.78
CA THR A 218 11.86 16.74 -2.42
C THR A 218 10.55 16.54 -3.19
N LYS A 219 9.46 17.13 -2.72
CA LYS A 219 8.17 17.08 -3.43
C LYS A 219 8.24 17.67 -4.83
N ALA A 220 9.15 18.64 -5.09
CA ALA A 220 9.36 19.23 -6.41
C ALA A 220 9.94 18.24 -7.46
N GLU A 221 10.40 17.07 -7.02
CA GLU A 221 10.93 16.00 -7.87
C GLU A 221 9.99 14.80 -7.97
N ILE A 222 8.81 14.91 -7.36
CA ILE A 222 7.84 13.81 -7.27
C ILE A 222 6.50 14.30 -7.83
N MET A 223 5.92 13.52 -8.71
CA MET A 223 4.60 13.82 -9.25
C MET A 223 3.53 13.69 -8.14
N PRO A 224 2.64 14.67 -7.98
CA PRO A 224 1.46 14.53 -7.17
C PRO A 224 0.62 13.33 -7.64
N THR A 225 0.22 12.48 -6.70
CA THR A 225 -0.50 11.23 -7.02
C THR A 225 -2.01 11.41 -6.96
N ALA A 226 -2.49 12.24 -6.04
CA ALA A 226 -3.91 12.53 -5.87
C ALA A 226 -4.12 13.94 -5.33
N SER A 227 -5.21 14.58 -5.77
CA SER A 227 -5.68 15.85 -5.22
C SER A 227 -6.84 15.60 -4.27
N ASN A 228 -6.84 16.31 -3.16
CA ASN A 228 -7.91 16.28 -2.15
C ASN A 228 -8.29 14.86 -1.71
N ASP A 229 -7.28 14.07 -1.32
CA ASP A 229 -7.50 12.70 -0.85
C ASP A 229 -8.50 12.64 0.32
N PHE A 230 -9.52 11.79 0.19
CA PHE A 230 -10.64 11.74 1.12
C PHE A 230 -10.26 11.31 2.54
N LEU A 231 -9.26 10.41 2.67
CA LEU A 231 -8.81 9.88 3.95
C LEU A 231 -7.83 10.82 4.63
N ARG A 232 -6.87 11.36 3.88
CA ARG A 232 -5.78 12.21 4.39
C ARG A 232 -6.10 13.69 4.31
N ARG A 233 -7.17 14.08 3.59
CA ARG A 233 -7.73 15.44 3.47
C ARG A 233 -6.71 16.47 2.99
N GLN A 234 -5.84 16.05 2.09
CA GLN A 234 -4.80 16.86 1.49
C GLN A 234 -4.41 16.30 0.12
N ASP A 235 -3.69 17.07 -0.66
CA ASP A 235 -3.07 16.59 -1.88
C ASP A 235 -1.92 15.64 -1.51
N ILE A 236 -1.80 14.52 -2.23
CA ILE A 236 -0.80 13.49 -1.96
C ILE A 236 0.36 13.63 -2.94
N CYS A 237 1.54 13.90 -2.39
CA CYS A 237 2.80 13.98 -3.13
C CYS A 237 3.94 13.40 -2.30
N GLY A 238 4.60 12.36 -2.84
CA GLY A 238 5.68 11.65 -2.16
C GLY A 238 5.23 10.62 -1.12
N TYR A 239 3.93 10.45 -0.96
CA TYR A 239 3.30 9.37 -0.18
C TYR A 239 2.53 8.47 -1.13
N VAL A 240 2.49 7.17 -0.83
CA VAL A 240 1.73 6.20 -1.62
C VAL A 240 0.24 6.54 -1.60
N HIS A 241 -0.40 6.47 -2.78
CA HIS A 241 -1.85 6.73 -2.90
C HIS A 241 -2.68 5.61 -2.26
N ASP A 242 -2.33 4.35 -2.52
CA ASP A 242 -3.05 3.19 -1.97
C ASP A 242 -3.19 3.26 -0.45
N GLU A 243 -4.41 3.21 0.05
CA GLU A 243 -4.70 3.39 1.48
C GLU A 243 -4.18 2.23 2.33
N THR A 244 -4.17 1.01 1.78
CA THR A 244 -3.60 -0.16 2.49
C THR A 244 -2.10 0.00 2.65
N ALA A 245 -1.41 0.37 1.58
CA ALA A 245 0.03 0.62 1.62
C ALA A 245 0.37 1.81 2.52
N ALA A 246 -0.42 2.88 2.50
CA ALA A 246 -0.26 4.00 3.42
C ALA A 246 -0.43 3.56 4.88
N CYS A 247 -1.45 2.75 5.19
CA CYS A 247 -1.65 2.16 6.51
C CYS A 247 -0.56 1.15 6.91
N MET A 248 0.19 0.63 5.95
CA MET A 248 1.39 -0.19 6.16
C MET A 248 2.66 0.68 6.34
N GLY A 249 2.54 2.01 6.27
CA GLY A 249 3.63 2.96 6.43
C GLY A 249 4.40 3.28 5.16
N GLY A 250 3.77 3.09 4.00
CA GLY A 250 4.33 3.41 2.69
C GLY A 250 5.18 2.31 2.05
N VAL A 251 5.46 1.23 2.78
CA VAL A 251 6.12 0.02 2.24
C VAL A 251 5.15 -1.13 2.31
N SER A 252 4.64 -1.56 1.17
CA SER A 252 3.72 -2.70 1.07
C SER A 252 3.94 -3.49 -0.20
N GLY A 253 3.66 -4.80 -0.13
CA GLY A 253 3.85 -5.69 -1.29
C GLY A 253 2.89 -5.42 -2.45
N ASN A 254 1.78 -4.73 -2.21
CA ASN A 254 0.79 -4.42 -3.23
C ASN A 254 1.02 -3.07 -3.92
N ALA A 255 1.61 -2.09 -3.24
CA ALA A 255 1.83 -0.72 -3.73
C ALA A 255 2.89 0.01 -2.88
N GLY A 256 3.35 1.18 -3.34
CA GLY A 256 4.23 2.08 -2.59
C GLY A 256 5.63 2.26 -3.18
N LEU A 257 5.96 1.58 -4.27
CA LEU A 257 7.21 1.84 -5.00
C LEU A 257 7.04 3.11 -5.86
N PHE A 258 8.09 3.91 -5.90
CA PHE A 258 8.23 5.08 -6.77
C PHE A 258 9.42 4.89 -7.72
N SER A 259 9.28 5.42 -8.94
CA SER A 259 10.37 5.44 -9.92
C SER A 259 10.20 6.58 -10.92
#